data_8b49fbecae2faac9533826c477f72cdf
#
_entry.id   8b49fbecae2faac9533826c477f72cdf
#
_cell.length_a   1.000
_cell.length_b   1.000
_cell.length_c   1.000
_cell.angle_alpha   90.00
_cell.angle_beta   90.00
_cell.angle_gamma   90.00
#
_symmetry.space_group_name_H-M   'P 1'
#
loop_
_entity.id
_entity.type
_entity.pdbx_description
1 polymer ?
#
loop_
_entity_poly.entity_id
_entity_poly.type
_entity_poly.pdbx_seq_one_letter_code
_entity_poly.pdbx_strand_id
1 'polypeptide(L)'
;MASILVPEVPAPGFSFDNCQRNAFLAQKGFPAPKATKTGTTIVGIIYADGVILGADTRATENTVVSDKNCQKIHYLAGNMYCCGAGTAADTEMTTQTVASQLELQRLHTGRTVPVETAATLLKRMLFRYQGYIGAALVLGGVDRTGPHIYCIYPHGSVDKLPYATMGSGSLAAMAVFEAGWKPNMSEEEGKKLVRDAIAAGIFNDLGSGSNVDLCVIRSSGPAQYLRTYEEANVKGKKQGSYRYALGTTAVLKQRVIPLEVTSVNVTSPHTLRISMFFNIPYCILMSEYFISHHFMLMEAPRR
;
A
#
# COMPACT_ATOMS: atom_id res chain seq x y z
N MET A 1 -23.06 14.55 -27.33
CA MET A 1 -22.30 13.28 -27.14
C MET A 1 -20.90 13.68 -26.82
N ALA A 2 -20.40 13.42 -25.57
CA ALA A 2 -19.02 13.63 -25.21
C ALA A 2 -18.20 12.56 -25.94
N SER A 3 -17.27 12.98 -26.80
CA SER A 3 -16.30 12.08 -27.41
C SER A 3 -15.43 11.51 -26.30
N ILE A 4 -15.46 10.20 -26.11
CA ILE A 4 -14.51 9.50 -25.26
C ILE A 4 -13.15 9.69 -25.93
N LEU A 5 -12.30 10.53 -25.32
CA LEU A 5 -10.90 10.65 -25.71
C LEU A 5 -10.25 9.28 -25.49
N VAL A 6 -10.09 8.52 -26.55
CA VAL A 6 -9.24 7.32 -26.53
C VAL A 6 -7.81 7.83 -26.39
N PRO A 7 -7.06 7.41 -25.35
CA PRO A 7 -5.67 7.82 -25.22
C PRO A 7 -4.91 7.40 -26.48
N GLU A 8 -4.24 8.34 -27.14
CA GLU A 8 -3.35 8.01 -28.24
C GLU A 8 -2.23 7.08 -27.74
N VAL A 9 -2.06 5.97 -28.42
CA VAL A 9 -0.93 5.07 -28.15
C VAL A 9 0.36 5.83 -28.48
N PRO A 10 1.27 6.05 -27.51
CA PRO A 10 2.50 6.78 -27.78
C PRO A 10 3.31 6.07 -28.85
N ALA A 11 4.00 6.85 -29.70
CA ALA A 11 4.90 6.30 -30.72
C ALA A 11 5.96 5.39 -30.05
N PRO A 12 6.34 4.26 -30.71
CA PRO A 12 7.38 3.39 -30.17
C PRO A 12 8.71 4.12 -30.08
N GLY A 13 9.48 3.88 -29.01
CA GLY A 13 10.76 4.51 -28.76
C GLY A 13 10.86 5.22 -27.41
N PHE A 14 11.89 6.03 -27.23
CA PHE A 14 12.11 6.83 -26.03
C PHE A 14 11.41 8.19 -26.16
N SER A 15 10.63 8.58 -25.18
CA SER A 15 10.11 9.95 -25.04
C SER A 15 10.67 10.59 -23.78
N PHE A 16 11.23 11.81 -23.93
CA PHE A 16 11.76 12.61 -22.83
C PHE A 16 10.81 13.76 -22.42
N ASP A 17 9.60 13.79 -22.97
CA ASP A 17 8.62 14.86 -22.70
C ASP A 17 8.30 15.00 -21.22
N ASN A 18 8.17 13.89 -20.52
CA ASN A 18 7.94 13.88 -19.07
C ASN A 18 9.13 14.44 -18.28
N CYS A 19 10.37 14.19 -18.73
CA CYS A 19 11.57 14.73 -18.12
C CYS A 19 11.64 16.25 -18.33
N GLN A 20 11.34 16.72 -19.53
CA GLN A 20 11.29 18.14 -19.86
C GLN A 20 10.19 18.85 -19.07
N ARG A 21 8.99 18.26 -19.01
CA ARG A 21 7.90 18.77 -18.18
C ARG A 21 8.30 18.86 -16.71
N ASN A 22 8.89 17.83 -16.14
CA ASN A 22 9.29 17.79 -14.74
C ASN A 22 10.38 18.82 -14.43
N ALA A 23 11.35 18.99 -15.34
CA ALA A 23 12.38 20.04 -15.23
C ALA A 23 11.76 21.45 -15.25
N PHE A 24 10.81 21.70 -16.16
CA PHE A 24 10.07 22.96 -16.22
C PHE A 24 9.27 23.21 -14.94
N LEU A 25 8.56 22.21 -14.42
CA LEU A 25 7.80 22.33 -13.18
C LEU A 25 8.72 22.62 -11.98
N ALA A 26 9.88 21.96 -11.90
CA ALA A 26 10.88 22.23 -10.85
C ALA A 26 11.40 23.65 -10.89
N GLN A 27 11.70 24.20 -12.09
CA GLN A 27 12.09 25.60 -12.28
C GLN A 27 10.99 26.60 -11.85
N LYS A 28 9.72 26.20 -11.97
CA LYS A 28 8.56 26.99 -11.52
C LYS A 28 8.28 26.85 -10.01
N GLY A 29 9.11 26.11 -9.26
CA GLY A 29 8.95 25.93 -7.83
C GLY A 29 7.97 24.81 -7.44
N PHE A 30 7.61 23.92 -8.38
CA PHE A 30 6.82 22.71 -8.10
C PHE A 30 7.75 21.51 -7.95
N PRO A 31 8.17 21.14 -6.73
CA PRO A 31 9.02 19.98 -6.53
C PRO A 31 8.27 18.70 -6.91
N ALA A 32 8.99 17.68 -7.37
CA ALA A 32 8.41 16.37 -7.58
C ALA A 32 7.81 15.84 -6.27
N PRO A 33 6.63 15.21 -6.32
CA PRO A 33 6.04 14.60 -5.13
C PRO A 33 6.98 13.53 -4.58
N LYS A 34 7.13 13.49 -3.25
CA LYS A 34 7.92 12.46 -2.58
C LYS A 34 7.09 11.18 -2.46
N ALA A 35 7.73 10.03 -2.68
CA ALA A 35 7.09 8.75 -2.43
C ALA A 35 6.70 8.63 -0.96
N THR A 36 5.45 8.20 -0.71
CA THR A 36 4.93 7.97 0.63
C THR A 36 5.09 6.50 0.98
N LYS A 37 5.71 6.20 2.12
CA LYS A 37 5.82 4.84 2.65
C LYS A 37 4.61 4.55 3.53
N THR A 38 4.07 3.34 3.41
CA THR A 38 3.01 2.85 4.28
C THR A 38 3.57 1.92 5.35
N GLY A 39 2.94 1.89 6.54
CA GLY A 39 3.26 0.90 7.54
C GLY A 39 2.85 -0.51 7.09
N THR A 40 3.59 -1.52 7.52
CA THR A 40 3.36 -2.90 7.05
C THR A 40 4.03 -3.91 7.98
N THR A 41 3.37 -5.06 8.16
CA THR A 41 3.98 -6.29 8.68
C THR A 41 3.76 -7.41 7.66
N ILE A 42 4.83 -7.89 7.06
CA ILE A 42 4.81 -9.06 6.16
C ILE A 42 5.78 -10.11 6.66
N VAL A 43 5.38 -11.37 6.50
CA VAL A 43 6.17 -12.50 6.98
C VAL A 43 6.08 -13.69 6.04
N GLY A 44 7.03 -14.62 6.17
CA GLY A 44 6.99 -15.89 5.49
C GLY A 44 7.75 -16.96 6.28
N ILE A 45 7.27 -18.20 6.25
CA ILE A 45 7.94 -19.37 6.86
C ILE A 45 7.92 -20.55 5.90
N ILE A 46 8.97 -21.39 6.01
CA ILE A 46 8.98 -22.73 5.44
C ILE A 46 8.42 -23.70 6.50
N TYR A 47 7.48 -24.54 6.08
CA TYR A 47 6.95 -25.65 6.88
C TYR A 47 7.18 -26.99 6.15
N ALA A 48 6.75 -28.11 6.68
CA ALA A 48 7.07 -29.44 6.17
C ALA A 48 6.73 -29.68 4.70
N ASP A 49 5.59 -29.14 4.19
CA ASP A 49 5.10 -29.38 2.83
C ASP A 49 5.11 -28.12 1.95
N GLY A 50 5.71 -27.02 2.38
CA GLY A 50 5.73 -25.83 1.55
C GLY A 50 6.07 -24.53 2.27
N VAL A 51 5.39 -23.45 1.87
CA VAL A 51 5.61 -22.09 2.36
C VAL A 51 4.29 -21.48 2.79
N ILE A 52 4.29 -20.76 3.91
CA ILE A 52 3.17 -19.92 4.33
C ILE A 52 3.66 -18.47 4.36
N LEU A 53 2.94 -17.60 3.66
CA LEU A 53 3.12 -16.16 3.69
C LEU A 53 2.00 -15.51 4.48
N GLY A 54 2.30 -14.41 5.14
CA GLY A 54 1.32 -13.63 5.89
C GLY A 54 1.54 -12.14 5.74
N ALA A 55 0.45 -11.38 5.83
CA ALA A 55 0.49 -9.92 5.78
C ALA A 55 -0.65 -9.32 6.61
N ASP A 56 -0.44 -8.12 7.15
CA ASP A 56 -1.51 -7.25 7.62
C ASP A 56 -2.22 -6.56 6.44
N THR A 57 -3.31 -5.86 6.70
CA THR A 57 -4.13 -5.26 5.64
C THR A 57 -4.30 -3.75 5.77
N ARG A 58 -3.51 -3.08 6.62
CA ARG A 58 -3.58 -1.63 6.77
C ARG A 58 -2.68 -0.91 5.77
N ALA A 59 -3.24 0.04 5.03
CA ALA A 59 -2.47 1.06 4.32
C ALA A 59 -2.60 2.41 5.04
N THR A 60 -1.48 3.08 5.27
CA THR A 60 -1.44 4.39 5.94
C THR A 60 -0.86 5.45 5.02
N GLU A 61 -1.38 6.67 5.18
CA GLU A 61 -0.77 7.88 4.62
C GLU A 61 -0.43 8.81 5.80
N ASN A 62 0.85 8.86 6.16
CA ASN A 62 1.33 9.51 7.39
C ASN A 62 0.61 8.96 8.64
N THR A 63 -0.25 9.78 9.26
CA THR A 63 -1.01 9.44 10.48
C THR A 63 -2.43 8.95 10.21
N VAL A 64 -2.86 8.91 8.94
CA VAL A 64 -4.22 8.52 8.55
C VAL A 64 -4.20 7.10 7.99
N VAL A 65 -5.16 6.28 8.39
CA VAL A 65 -5.43 4.97 7.78
C VAL A 65 -6.25 5.20 6.52
N SER A 66 -5.63 5.03 5.34
CA SER A 66 -6.27 5.24 4.05
C SER A 66 -7.06 4.02 3.58
N ASP A 67 -6.60 2.81 3.89
CA ASP A 67 -7.30 1.57 3.58
C ASP A 67 -7.12 0.57 4.74
N LYS A 68 -8.22 -0.09 5.12
CA LYS A 68 -8.25 -1.10 6.19
C LYS A 68 -8.17 -2.54 5.66
N ASN A 69 -8.30 -2.75 4.36
CA ASN A 69 -8.32 -4.08 3.75
C ASN A 69 -7.53 -4.13 2.44
N CYS A 70 -6.36 -3.50 2.42
CA CYS A 70 -5.47 -3.54 1.27
C CYS A 70 -4.81 -4.92 1.11
N GLN A 71 -4.52 -5.27 -0.12
CA GLN A 71 -3.85 -6.52 -0.46
C GLN A 71 -2.33 -6.30 -0.54
N LYS A 72 -1.57 -7.00 0.31
CA LYS A 72 -0.11 -6.93 0.34
C LYS A 72 0.57 -8.22 -0.14
N ILE A 73 -0.20 -9.27 -0.42
CA ILE A 73 0.28 -10.53 -0.99
C ILE A 73 -0.05 -10.54 -2.47
N HIS A 74 0.97 -10.50 -3.32
CA HIS A 74 0.87 -10.40 -4.77
C HIS A 74 1.16 -11.74 -5.44
N TYR A 75 0.37 -12.08 -6.44
CA TYR A 75 0.60 -13.26 -7.27
C TYR A 75 1.78 -13.05 -8.22
N LEU A 76 2.67 -14.02 -8.33
CA LEU A 76 3.74 -14.05 -9.31
C LEU A 76 3.58 -15.19 -10.33
N ALA A 77 3.31 -16.38 -9.82
CA ALA A 77 3.05 -17.57 -10.63
C ALA A 77 2.22 -18.57 -9.80
N GLY A 78 1.72 -19.63 -10.44
CA GLY A 78 0.90 -20.63 -9.75
C GLY A 78 1.59 -21.31 -8.55
N ASN A 79 2.92 -21.30 -8.53
CA ASN A 79 3.74 -21.90 -7.48
C ASN A 79 4.44 -20.88 -6.58
N MET A 80 4.21 -19.56 -6.74
CA MET A 80 4.89 -18.54 -5.95
C MET A 80 4.08 -17.26 -5.79
N TYR A 81 4.20 -16.65 -4.60
CA TYR A 81 3.62 -15.37 -4.23
C TYR A 81 4.68 -14.48 -3.57
N CYS A 82 4.41 -13.20 -3.52
CA CYS A 82 5.32 -12.21 -2.96
C CYS A 82 4.57 -11.23 -2.07
N CYS A 83 5.04 -11.03 -0.84
CA CYS A 83 4.53 -9.98 0.04
C CYS A 83 5.34 -8.71 -0.16
N GLY A 84 4.68 -7.55 -0.19
CA GLY A 84 5.31 -6.26 -0.40
C GLY A 84 5.21 -5.31 0.78
N ALA A 85 6.31 -4.65 1.10
CA ALA A 85 6.40 -3.57 2.10
C ALA A 85 7.15 -2.37 1.52
N GLY A 86 6.79 -1.17 1.93
CA GLY A 86 7.39 0.08 1.46
C GLY A 86 6.39 0.95 0.72
N THR A 87 6.72 1.40 -0.48
CA THR A 87 5.81 2.16 -1.34
C THR A 87 4.86 1.21 -2.06
N ALA A 88 3.57 1.32 -1.80
CA ALA A 88 2.55 0.36 -2.31
C ALA A 88 2.57 0.24 -3.84
N ALA A 89 2.64 1.36 -4.57
CA ALA A 89 2.72 1.36 -6.02
C ALA A 89 3.99 0.66 -6.55
N ASP A 90 5.12 0.86 -5.88
CA ASP A 90 6.39 0.23 -6.27
C ASP A 90 6.34 -1.29 -6.09
N THR A 91 5.76 -1.76 -4.97
CA THR A 91 5.61 -3.20 -4.73
C THR A 91 4.67 -3.84 -5.74
N GLU A 92 3.54 -3.19 -6.03
CA GLU A 92 2.56 -3.69 -6.99
C GLU A 92 3.12 -3.74 -8.42
N MET A 93 3.68 -2.64 -8.92
CA MET A 93 4.20 -2.56 -10.29
C MET A 93 5.41 -3.47 -10.50
N THR A 94 6.29 -3.59 -9.50
CA THR A 94 7.45 -4.48 -9.57
C THR A 94 7.02 -5.94 -9.65
N THR A 95 6.07 -6.36 -8.80
CA THR A 95 5.57 -7.74 -8.80
C THR A 95 4.80 -8.06 -10.07
N GLN A 96 3.95 -7.16 -10.57
CA GLN A 96 3.24 -7.34 -11.84
C GLN A 96 4.19 -7.47 -13.03
N THR A 97 5.24 -6.65 -13.09
CA THR A 97 6.24 -6.71 -14.15
C THR A 97 6.96 -8.05 -14.15
N VAL A 98 7.39 -8.52 -12.98
CA VAL A 98 8.05 -9.82 -12.87
C VAL A 98 7.07 -10.96 -13.14
N ALA A 99 5.83 -10.89 -12.66
CA ALA A 99 4.81 -11.90 -12.95
C ALA A 99 4.60 -12.09 -14.47
N SER A 100 4.55 -10.99 -15.23
CA SER A 100 4.43 -11.06 -16.68
C SER A 100 5.63 -11.75 -17.35
N GLN A 101 6.85 -11.48 -16.87
CA GLN A 101 8.07 -12.13 -17.38
C GLN A 101 8.11 -13.62 -17.04
N LEU A 102 7.68 -13.99 -15.83
CA LEU A 102 7.59 -15.39 -15.42
C LEU A 102 6.56 -16.17 -16.25
N GLU A 103 5.44 -15.55 -16.57
CA GLU A 103 4.41 -16.18 -17.41
C GLU A 103 4.93 -16.42 -18.83
N LEU A 104 5.62 -15.46 -19.42
CA LEU A 104 6.28 -15.65 -20.73
C LEU A 104 7.30 -16.78 -20.69
N GLN A 105 8.10 -16.87 -19.63
CA GLN A 105 9.05 -17.96 -19.46
C GLN A 105 8.35 -19.31 -19.29
N ARG A 106 7.28 -19.37 -18.51
CA ARG A 106 6.47 -20.57 -18.32
C ARG A 106 5.89 -21.07 -19.64
N LEU A 107 5.34 -20.16 -20.46
CA LEU A 107 4.81 -20.48 -21.78
C LEU A 107 5.90 -20.98 -22.74
N HIS A 108 7.06 -20.34 -22.72
CA HIS A 108 8.19 -20.72 -23.59
C HIS A 108 8.79 -22.10 -23.23
N THR A 109 8.93 -22.37 -21.92
CA THR A 109 9.57 -23.61 -21.44
C THR A 109 8.59 -24.75 -21.23
N GLY A 110 7.28 -24.47 -21.11
CA GLY A 110 6.25 -25.45 -20.75
C GLY A 110 6.38 -26.03 -19.34
N ARG A 111 7.17 -25.39 -18.45
CA ARG A 111 7.49 -25.88 -17.09
C ARG A 111 7.22 -24.81 -16.05
N THR A 112 7.02 -25.25 -14.80
CA THR A 112 6.98 -24.33 -13.65
C THR A 112 8.32 -23.60 -13.49
N VAL A 113 8.24 -22.29 -13.22
CA VAL A 113 9.43 -21.45 -13.11
C VAL A 113 10.05 -21.65 -11.72
N PRO A 114 11.39 -21.80 -11.61
CA PRO A 114 12.08 -21.83 -10.32
C PRO A 114 11.88 -20.53 -9.52
N VAL A 115 11.76 -20.65 -8.20
CA VAL A 115 11.62 -19.48 -7.31
C VAL A 115 12.86 -18.57 -7.37
N GLU A 116 14.04 -19.15 -7.53
CA GLU A 116 15.30 -18.43 -7.72
C GLU A 116 15.31 -17.52 -8.95
N THR A 117 14.61 -17.92 -10.01
CA THR A 117 14.45 -17.09 -11.22
C THR A 117 13.70 -15.80 -10.89
N ALA A 118 12.60 -15.89 -10.14
CA ALA A 118 11.87 -14.73 -9.69
C ALA A 118 12.73 -13.83 -8.77
N ALA A 119 13.45 -14.41 -7.83
CA ALA A 119 14.37 -13.68 -6.94
C ALA A 119 15.45 -12.95 -7.75
N THR A 120 16.00 -13.59 -8.79
CA THR A 120 17.03 -13.00 -9.67
C THR A 120 16.47 -11.84 -10.51
N LEU A 121 15.26 -11.96 -11.05
CA LEU A 121 14.61 -10.90 -11.81
C LEU A 121 14.34 -9.68 -10.93
N LEU A 122 13.79 -9.90 -9.74
CA LEU A 122 13.53 -8.85 -8.74
C LEU A 122 14.83 -8.17 -8.30
N LYS A 123 15.85 -8.95 -7.92
CA LYS A 123 17.17 -8.45 -7.54
C LYS A 123 17.75 -7.51 -8.61
N ARG A 124 17.80 -7.96 -9.86
CA ARG A 124 18.38 -7.20 -10.97
C ARG A 124 17.60 -5.93 -11.28
N MET A 125 16.27 -5.99 -11.20
CA MET A 125 15.42 -4.83 -11.39
C MET A 125 15.68 -3.81 -10.29
N LEU A 126 15.61 -4.19 -9.02
CA LEU A 126 15.81 -3.28 -7.90
C LEU A 126 17.24 -2.72 -7.86
N PHE A 127 18.25 -3.55 -8.12
CA PHE A 127 19.64 -3.08 -8.19
C PHE A 127 19.84 -2.02 -9.29
N ARG A 128 19.21 -2.18 -10.46
CA ARG A 128 19.30 -1.21 -11.57
C ARG A 128 18.81 0.17 -11.14
N TYR A 129 17.81 0.24 -10.28
CA TYR A 129 17.23 1.49 -9.79
C TYR A 129 17.85 1.99 -8.48
N GLN A 130 18.92 1.37 -7.98
CA GLN A 130 19.75 1.86 -6.87
C GLN A 130 18.96 2.29 -5.62
N GLY A 131 17.87 1.55 -5.28
CA GLY A 131 17.02 1.83 -4.13
C GLY A 131 15.94 2.90 -4.35
N TYR A 132 15.87 3.51 -5.54
CA TYR A 132 14.79 4.46 -5.86
C TYR A 132 13.41 3.79 -5.99
N ILE A 133 13.35 2.50 -6.27
CA ILE A 133 12.15 1.69 -6.12
C ILE A 133 12.06 1.26 -4.66
N GLY A 134 11.10 1.82 -3.92
CA GLY A 134 10.90 1.56 -2.50
C GLY A 134 10.14 0.26 -2.23
N ALA A 135 10.62 -0.87 -2.75
CA ALA A 135 10.00 -2.18 -2.59
C ALA A 135 10.91 -3.11 -1.76
N ALA A 136 10.44 -3.49 -0.58
CA ALA A 136 10.99 -4.56 0.24
C ALA A 136 10.06 -5.77 0.13
N LEU A 137 10.58 -6.94 -0.23
CA LEU A 137 9.76 -8.06 -0.66
C LEU A 137 10.12 -9.34 0.10
N VAL A 138 9.10 -10.09 0.51
CA VAL A 138 9.25 -11.49 0.97
C VAL A 138 8.66 -12.38 -0.11
N LEU A 139 9.52 -13.04 -0.86
CA LEU A 139 9.15 -13.97 -1.91
C LEU A 139 9.08 -15.38 -1.34
N GLY A 140 7.97 -16.06 -1.53
CA GLY A 140 7.79 -17.46 -1.14
C GLY A 140 7.24 -18.29 -2.28
N GLY A 141 7.74 -19.49 -2.40
CA GLY A 141 7.26 -20.42 -3.42
C GLY A 141 7.82 -21.82 -3.26
N VAL A 142 7.26 -22.73 -4.03
CA VAL A 142 7.68 -24.12 -4.11
C VAL A 142 8.00 -24.48 -5.54
N ASP A 143 9.17 -25.09 -5.76
CA ASP A 143 9.59 -25.58 -7.07
C ASP A 143 10.10 -27.03 -6.99
N ARG A 144 10.73 -27.52 -8.04
CA ARG A 144 11.24 -28.90 -8.11
C ARG A 144 12.34 -29.21 -7.08
N THR A 145 12.96 -28.16 -6.54
CA THR A 145 14.03 -28.29 -5.51
C THR A 145 13.47 -28.18 -4.08
N GLY A 146 12.19 -27.86 -3.94
CA GLY A 146 11.50 -27.73 -2.65
C GLY A 146 10.98 -26.34 -2.36
N PRO A 147 10.62 -26.06 -1.09
CA PRO A 147 10.15 -24.77 -0.64
C PRO A 147 11.31 -23.77 -0.46
N HIS A 148 11.08 -22.53 -0.86
CA HIS A 148 12.05 -21.45 -0.77
C HIS A 148 11.40 -20.16 -0.27
N ILE A 149 12.15 -19.43 0.58
CA ILE A 149 11.85 -18.04 0.96
C ILE A 149 13.06 -17.17 0.70
N TYR A 150 12.83 -16.02 0.09
CA TYR A 150 13.82 -14.99 -0.14
C TYR A 150 13.35 -13.65 0.42
N CYS A 151 14.23 -12.97 1.15
CA CYS A 151 14.12 -11.56 1.47
C CYS A 151 14.81 -10.74 0.39
N ILE A 152 14.11 -9.79 -0.21
CA ILE A 152 14.63 -8.93 -1.26
C ILE A 152 14.50 -7.49 -0.80
N TYR A 153 15.65 -6.81 -0.71
CA TYR A 153 15.74 -5.45 -0.21
C TYR A 153 15.71 -4.42 -1.35
N PRO A 154 15.31 -3.17 -1.08
CA PRO A 154 15.15 -2.15 -2.13
C PRO A 154 16.39 -1.88 -2.97
N HIS A 155 17.58 -2.07 -2.43
CA HIS A 155 18.85 -1.88 -3.14
C HIS A 155 19.28 -3.10 -3.97
N GLY A 156 18.52 -4.20 -3.91
CA GLY A 156 18.78 -5.41 -4.71
C GLY A 156 19.61 -6.48 -3.99
N SER A 157 19.86 -6.38 -2.68
CA SER A 157 20.39 -7.50 -1.93
C SER A 157 19.30 -8.55 -1.66
N VAL A 158 19.71 -9.82 -1.61
CA VAL A 158 18.79 -10.95 -1.43
C VAL A 158 19.38 -11.94 -0.45
N ASP A 159 18.57 -12.34 0.52
CA ASP A 159 18.87 -13.40 1.47
C ASP A 159 17.90 -14.56 1.30
N LYS A 160 18.41 -15.79 1.35
CA LYS A 160 17.61 -17.01 1.40
C LYS A 160 17.53 -17.48 2.84
N LEU A 161 16.32 -17.56 3.37
CA LEU A 161 16.07 -17.81 4.79
C LEU A 161 14.96 -18.85 5.00
N PRO A 162 14.95 -19.60 6.11
CA PRO A 162 13.84 -20.50 6.43
C PRO A 162 12.60 -19.78 6.93
N TYR A 163 12.74 -18.60 7.49
CA TYR A 163 11.67 -17.68 7.87
C TYR A 163 12.14 -16.25 7.73
N ALA A 164 11.23 -15.35 7.45
CA ALA A 164 11.55 -13.97 7.14
C ALA A 164 10.43 -13.03 7.55
N THR A 165 10.79 -11.82 7.93
CA THR A 165 9.87 -10.73 8.23
C THR A 165 10.38 -9.43 7.64
N MET A 166 9.48 -8.58 7.10
CA MET A 166 9.82 -7.25 6.62
C MET A 166 8.72 -6.24 6.94
N GLY A 167 9.03 -4.96 6.80
CA GLY A 167 8.12 -3.86 7.10
C GLY A 167 8.36 -3.24 8.49
N SER A 168 7.56 -2.24 8.85
CA SER A 168 7.67 -1.51 10.13
C SER A 168 7.39 -2.37 11.36
N GLY A 169 6.51 -3.39 11.23
CA GLY A 169 6.19 -4.35 12.29
C GLY A 169 7.08 -5.59 12.32
N SER A 170 8.10 -5.66 11.47
CA SER A 170 8.97 -6.86 11.33
C SER A 170 9.66 -7.29 12.61
N LEU A 171 10.03 -6.35 13.48
CA LEU A 171 10.72 -6.67 14.74
C LEU A 171 9.82 -7.45 15.71
N ALA A 172 8.55 -7.04 15.81
CA ALA A 172 7.58 -7.74 16.65
C ALA A 172 7.26 -9.14 16.07
N ALA A 173 7.11 -9.24 14.75
CA ALA A 173 6.87 -10.52 14.07
C ALA A 173 8.09 -11.45 14.19
N MET A 174 9.31 -10.92 14.06
CA MET A 174 10.55 -11.71 14.20
C MET A 174 10.70 -12.27 15.61
N ALA A 175 10.33 -11.52 16.65
CA ALA A 175 10.38 -12.01 18.02
C ALA A 175 9.52 -13.27 18.21
N VAL A 176 8.34 -13.31 17.56
CA VAL A 176 7.46 -14.49 17.58
C VAL A 176 8.08 -15.66 16.82
N PHE A 177 8.71 -15.40 15.67
CA PHE A 177 9.36 -16.46 14.90
C PHE A 177 10.57 -17.04 15.60
N GLU A 178 11.42 -16.21 16.20
CA GLU A 178 12.59 -16.67 16.96
C GLU A 178 12.19 -17.54 18.16
N ALA A 179 11.05 -17.24 18.79
CA ALA A 179 10.55 -18.04 19.91
C ALA A 179 9.85 -19.34 19.50
N GLY A 180 9.18 -19.34 18.33
CA GLY A 180 8.21 -20.39 17.99
C GLY A 180 8.53 -21.22 16.76
N TRP A 181 9.36 -20.74 15.82
CA TRP A 181 9.65 -21.50 14.60
C TRP A 181 10.49 -22.76 14.88
N LYS A 182 10.08 -23.84 14.24
CA LYS A 182 10.78 -25.13 14.29
C LYS A 182 10.82 -25.74 12.88
N PRO A 183 11.86 -26.49 12.53
CA PRO A 183 11.89 -27.22 11.27
C PRO A 183 10.78 -28.26 11.23
N ASN A 184 10.24 -28.53 10.03
CA ASN A 184 9.21 -29.53 9.77
C ASN A 184 7.89 -29.36 10.55
N MET A 185 7.48 -28.12 10.82
CA MET A 185 6.17 -27.82 11.40
C MET A 185 5.04 -28.30 10.48
N SER A 186 3.93 -28.71 11.07
CA SER A 186 2.71 -28.98 10.32
C SER A 186 2.09 -27.71 9.72
N GLU A 187 1.18 -27.85 8.75
CA GLU A 187 0.51 -26.69 8.14
C GLU A 187 -0.26 -25.86 9.17
N GLU A 188 -0.98 -26.51 10.08
CA GLU A 188 -1.79 -25.81 11.09
C GLU A 188 -0.90 -25.08 12.13
N GLU A 189 0.20 -25.70 12.56
CA GLU A 189 1.18 -25.02 13.41
C GLU A 189 1.81 -23.83 12.69
N GLY A 190 2.12 -23.98 11.40
CA GLY A 190 2.66 -22.91 10.58
C GLY A 190 1.68 -21.74 10.40
N LYS A 191 0.41 -22.03 10.09
CA LYS A 191 -0.64 -21.00 10.01
C LYS A 191 -0.81 -20.25 11.32
N LYS A 192 -0.84 -20.97 12.44
CA LYS A 192 -0.94 -20.37 13.77
C LYS A 192 0.25 -19.45 14.05
N LEU A 193 1.46 -19.92 13.79
CA LEU A 193 2.68 -19.13 14.01
C LEU A 193 2.71 -17.86 13.16
N VAL A 194 2.36 -17.96 11.88
CA VAL A 194 2.27 -16.80 10.97
C VAL A 194 1.20 -15.81 11.43
N ARG A 195 0.02 -16.33 11.81
CA ARG A 195 -1.05 -15.51 12.38
C ARG A 195 -0.60 -14.77 13.64
N ASP A 196 0.08 -15.44 14.56
CA ASP A 196 0.57 -14.86 15.81
C ASP A 196 1.64 -13.78 15.53
N ALA A 197 2.50 -14.01 14.54
CA ALA A 197 3.51 -13.03 14.12
C ALA A 197 2.88 -11.77 13.51
N ILE A 198 1.89 -11.93 12.62
CA ILE A 198 1.17 -10.77 12.05
C ILE A 198 0.37 -10.05 13.13
N ALA A 199 -0.29 -10.76 14.04
CA ALA A 199 -1.00 -10.15 15.16
C ALA A 199 -0.04 -9.35 16.08
N ALA A 200 1.17 -9.85 16.33
CA ALA A 200 2.18 -9.10 17.07
C ALA A 200 2.53 -7.78 16.35
N GLY A 201 2.67 -7.77 15.04
CA GLY A 201 2.85 -6.57 14.24
C GLY A 201 1.64 -5.63 14.33
N ILE A 202 0.42 -6.14 14.16
CA ILE A 202 -0.83 -5.36 14.20
C ILE A 202 -0.98 -4.61 15.53
N PHE A 203 -0.67 -5.24 16.66
CA PHE A 203 -0.86 -4.66 17.98
C PHE A 203 0.32 -3.85 18.50
N ASN A 204 1.53 -4.06 17.98
CA ASN A 204 2.73 -3.36 18.45
C ASN A 204 3.26 -2.30 17.47
N ASP A 205 2.86 -2.34 16.20
CA ASP A 205 3.24 -1.35 15.20
C ASP A 205 2.04 -0.48 14.82
N LEU A 206 2.14 0.83 15.00
CA LEU A 206 1.10 1.77 14.62
C LEU A 206 0.84 1.81 13.10
N GLY A 207 1.83 1.47 12.30
CA GLY A 207 1.71 1.40 10.85
C GLY A 207 0.98 0.16 10.35
N SER A 208 0.92 -0.91 11.15
CA SER A 208 0.24 -2.16 10.84
C SER A 208 -1.11 -2.26 11.52
N GLY A 209 -2.05 -2.98 10.96
CA GLY A 209 -3.38 -3.10 11.56
C GLY A 209 -4.37 -3.89 10.73
N SER A 210 -5.62 -3.87 11.20
CA SER A 210 -6.78 -4.48 10.56
C SER A 210 -6.74 -6.00 10.55
N ASN A 211 -6.72 -6.65 9.38
CA ASN A 211 -6.92 -8.08 9.24
C ASN A 211 -5.60 -8.82 9.03
N VAL A 212 -5.65 -10.14 9.23
CA VAL A 212 -4.57 -11.08 8.90
C VAL A 212 -4.93 -11.77 7.58
N ASP A 213 -4.07 -11.64 6.58
CA ASP A 213 -4.12 -12.40 5.34
C ASP A 213 -3.03 -13.49 5.35
N LEU A 214 -3.38 -14.68 4.90
CA LEU A 214 -2.46 -15.80 4.73
C LEU A 214 -2.45 -16.30 3.29
N CYS A 215 -1.31 -16.80 2.85
CA CYS A 215 -1.20 -17.55 1.60
C CYS A 215 -0.41 -18.83 1.85
N VAL A 216 -1.03 -19.96 1.61
CA VAL A 216 -0.43 -21.30 1.79
C VAL A 216 -0.06 -21.84 0.43
N ILE A 217 1.21 -22.11 0.21
CA ILE A 217 1.77 -22.68 -1.03
C ILE A 217 2.27 -24.08 -0.70
N ARG A 218 1.61 -25.10 -1.26
CA ARG A 218 1.94 -26.50 -1.02
C ARG A 218 2.75 -27.09 -2.16
N SER A 219 3.53 -28.11 -1.85
CA SER A 219 4.23 -28.92 -2.86
C SER A 219 3.28 -29.72 -3.73
N SER A 220 2.14 -30.13 -3.18
CA SER A 220 1.21 -31.10 -3.76
C SER A 220 -0.09 -30.50 -4.28
N GLY A 221 -0.17 -29.18 -4.50
CA GLY A 221 -1.43 -28.58 -4.94
C GLY A 221 -1.35 -27.10 -5.28
N PRO A 222 -2.48 -26.50 -5.68
CA PRO A 222 -2.54 -25.08 -5.94
C PRO A 222 -2.33 -24.27 -4.65
N ALA A 223 -1.73 -23.11 -4.79
CA ALA A 223 -1.63 -22.17 -3.68
C ALA A 223 -3.03 -21.69 -3.24
N GLN A 224 -3.21 -21.57 -1.95
CA GLN A 224 -4.45 -21.12 -1.35
C GLN A 224 -4.25 -19.76 -0.71
N TYR A 225 -4.87 -18.72 -1.28
CA TYR A 225 -4.88 -17.39 -0.71
C TYR A 225 -6.11 -17.21 0.20
N LEU A 226 -5.87 -17.04 1.48
CA LEU A 226 -6.87 -16.86 2.53
C LEU A 226 -6.97 -15.37 2.89
N ARG A 227 -7.78 -14.63 2.13
CA ARG A 227 -8.11 -13.23 2.45
C ARG A 227 -8.95 -13.18 3.70
N THR A 228 -8.62 -12.24 4.60
CA THR A 228 -9.32 -12.05 5.88
C THR A 228 -9.41 -13.36 6.66
N TYR A 229 -8.26 -14.03 6.79
CA TYR A 229 -8.17 -15.26 7.59
C TYR A 229 -8.62 -15.01 9.04
N GLU A 230 -8.29 -13.82 9.57
CA GLU A 230 -8.76 -13.35 10.87
C GLU A 230 -8.94 -11.83 10.88
N GLU A 231 -10.04 -11.38 11.44
CA GLU A 231 -10.26 -9.97 11.79
C GLU A 231 -9.69 -9.71 13.20
N ALA A 232 -8.40 -9.41 13.29
CA ALA A 232 -7.73 -9.21 14.57
C ALA A 232 -8.17 -7.93 15.27
N ASN A 233 -8.58 -6.90 14.51
CA ASN A 233 -8.84 -5.55 15.01
C ASN A 233 -10.31 -5.16 14.78
N VAL A 234 -11.21 -5.67 15.61
CA VAL A 234 -12.64 -5.38 15.54
C VAL A 234 -12.95 -4.08 16.26
N LYS A 235 -13.60 -3.14 15.56
CA LYS A 235 -14.05 -1.87 16.15
C LYS A 235 -15.08 -2.13 17.26
N GLY A 236 -14.80 -1.65 18.46
CA GLY A 236 -15.74 -1.71 19.59
C GLY A 236 -17.04 -0.94 19.30
N LYS A 237 -18.12 -1.37 19.92
CA LYS A 237 -19.40 -0.65 19.85
C LYS A 237 -19.35 0.55 20.79
N LYS A 238 -19.70 1.72 20.26
CA LYS A 238 -19.83 2.93 21.07
C LYS A 238 -20.97 2.74 22.08
N GLN A 239 -20.67 2.90 23.36
CA GLN A 239 -21.66 2.89 24.42
C GLN A 239 -22.06 4.32 24.75
N GLY A 240 -23.36 4.54 24.94
CA GLY A 240 -23.91 5.85 25.29
C GLY A 240 -24.07 6.80 24.10
N SER A 241 -24.53 8.01 24.40
CA SER A 241 -24.73 9.09 23.44
C SER A 241 -24.02 10.34 23.94
N TYR A 242 -23.29 10.99 23.01
CA TYR A 242 -22.70 12.31 23.25
C TYR A 242 -23.61 13.42 22.70
N ARG A 243 -24.87 13.11 22.41
CA ARG A 243 -25.87 14.07 21.98
C ARG A 243 -26.56 14.67 23.21
N TYR A 244 -26.37 15.95 23.40
CA TYR A 244 -26.99 16.70 24.47
C TYR A 244 -28.10 17.59 23.90
N ALA A 245 -29.07 17.96 24.74
CA ALA A 245 -30.12 18.88 24.33
C ALA A 245 -29.52 20.25 23.95
N LEU A 246 -30.18 20.97 23.05
CA LEU A 246 -29.78 22.32 22.69
C LEU A 246 -29.85 23.21 23.96
N GLY A 247 -28.81 24.03 24.15
CA GLY A 247 -28.72 24.91 25.34
C GLY A 247 -28.07 24.28 26.55
N THR A 248 -27.65 22.99 26.53
CA THR A 248 -26.94 22.36 27.66
C THR A 248 -25.60 23.05 27.95
N THR A 249 -24.93 23.57 26.93
CA THR A 249 -23.69 24.34 27.09
C THR A 249 -23.97 25.81 26.88
N ALA A 250 -23.56 26.65 27.83
CA ALA A 250 -23.74 28.10 27.73
C ALA A 250 -22.91 28.69 26.60
N VAL A 251 -23.52 29.54 25.79
CA VAL A 251 -22.82 30.30 24.74
C VAL A 251 -22.22 31.54 25.43
N LEU A 252 -20.90 31.54 25.60
CA LEU A 252 -20.19 32.63 26.26
C LEU A 252 -19.96 33.85 25.36
N LYS A 253 -19.82 33.62 24.06
CA LYS A 253 -19.60 34.67 23.05
C LYS A 253 -20.08 34.19 21.69
N GLN A 254 -20.80 35.05 20.98
CA GLN A 254 -21.24 34.83 19.63
C GLN A 254 -20.87 36.04 18.75
N ARG A 255 -20.37 35.78 17.56
CA ARG A 255 -20.11 36.79 16.52
C ARG A 255 -20.74 36.33 15.23
N VAL A 256 -21.63 37.11 14.67
CA VAL A 256 -22.23 36.86 13.36
C VAL A 256 -21.56 37.78 12.37
N ILE A 257 -21.00 37.19 11.30
CA ILE A 257 -20.39 37.92 10.20
C ILE A 257 -21.31 37.71 8.99
N PRO A 258 -22.02 38.74 8.52
CA PRO A 258 -22.81 38.63 7.31
C PRO A 258 -21.89 38.46 6.09
N LEU A 259 -22.23 37.53 5.23
CA LEU A 259 -21.54 37.30 3.95
C LEU A 259 -22.38 37.91 2.84
N GLU A 260 -21.80 38.86 2.11
CA GLU A 260 -22.45 39.46 0.94
C GLU A 260 -21.77 38.97 -0.34
N VAL A 261 -22.55 38.52 -1.27
CA VAL A 261 -22.06 38.17 -2.62
C VAL A 261 -21.88 39.45 -3.40
N THR A 262 -20.63 39.86 -3.62
CA THR A 262 -20.29 41.13 -4.31
C THR A 262 -20.26 41.03 -5.81
N SER A 263 -19.99 39.84 -6.39
CA SER A 263 -20.08 39.63 -7.85
C SER A 263 -20.18 38.16 -8.22
N VAL A 264 -20.88 37.90 -9.32
CA VAL A 264 -20.94 36.62 -10.01
C VAL A 264 -20.47 36.84 -11.44
N ASN A 265 -19.31 36.30 -11.81
CA ASN A 265 -18.81 36.35 -13.17
C ASN A 265 -19.15 35.08 -13.91
N VAL A 266 -20.05 35.16 -14.88
CA VAL A 266 -20.36 34.07 -15.82
C VAL A 266 -19.44 34.22 -17.03
N THR A 267 -18.37 33.41 -17.06
CA THR A 267 -17.31 33.53 -18.08
C THR A 267 -17.57 32.69 -19.34
N SER A 268 -18.55 31.78 -19.31
CA SER A 268 -19.01 31.06 -20.49
C SER A 268 -20.34 30.35 -20.20
N PRO A 269 -21.14 30.01 -21.23
CA PRO A 269 -22.39 29.27 -21.06
C PRO A 269 -22.19 27.84 -20.51
N HIS A 270 -20.91 27.37 -20.42
CA HIS A 270 -20.60 26.04 -19.95
C HIS A 270 -19.76 26.01 -18.64
N THR A 271 -19.40 27.17 -18.08
CA THR A 271 -18.60 27.20 -16.83
C THR A 271 -19.09 28.35 -15.96
N LEU A 272 -19.83 28.03 -14.93
CA LEU A 272 -20.18 28.98 -13.87
C LEU A 272 -18.98 29.10 -12.92
N ARG A 273 -18.21 30.18 -12.99
CA ARG A 273 -17.23 30.51 -11.96
C ARG A 273 -17.84 31.46 -10.96
N ILE A 274 -18.11 30.99 -9.77
CA ILE A 274 -18.51 31.82 -8.64
C ILE A 274 -17.23 32.24 -7.90
N SER A 275 -16.86 33.51 -8.00
CA SER A 275 -15.76 34.09 -7.22
C SER A 275 -16.35 34.70 -5.95
N MET A 276 -16.13 34.09 -4.81
CA MET A 276 -16.45 34.68 -3.50
C MET A 276 -15.20 35.35 -2.97
N PHE A 277 -15.23 36.65 -2.79
CA PHE A 277 -14.19 37.40 -2.08
C PHE A 277 -14.52 37.41 -0.58
N PHE A 278 -13.72 36.68 0.19
CA PHE A 278 -13.81 36.73 1.64
C PHE A 278 -12.82 37.76 2.16
N ASN A 279 -13.32 38.87 2.70
CA ASN A 279 -12.51 39.77 3.50
C ASN A 279 -12.52 39.24 4.95
N ILE A 280 -11.61 38.34 5.28
CA ILE A 280 -11.47 37.80 6.63
C ILE A 280 -10.27 38.49 7.31
N PRO A 281 -10.47 39.33 8.32
CA PRO A 281 -9.37 39.73 9.15
C PRO A 281 -8.92 38.53 10.01
N TYR A 282 -7.62 38.31 10.07
CA TYR A 282 -6.94 37.28 10.85
C TYR A 282 -7.63 37.00 12.20
N CYS A 283 -8.26 35.88 12.35
CA CYS A 283 -8.42 35.05 13.54
C CYS A 283 -9.60 34.09 13.37
N ILE A 284 -9.38 32.89 12.87
CA ILE A 284 -10.19 31.70 13.19
C ILE A 284 -9.44 30.48 12.68
N LEU A 285 -8.61 29.94 13.52
CA LEU A 285 -8.16 28.56 13.54
C LEU A 285 -9.21 27.80 14.39
N MET A 286 -10.20 27.17 13.84
CA MET A 286 -10.96 26.06 14.48
C MET A 286 -12.26 25.62 13.77
N SER A 287 -12.52 26.03 12.53
CA SER A 287 -13.69 25.50 11.80
C SER A 287 -13.37 24.95 10.40
N GLU A 288 -12.09 24.81 10.06
CA GLU A 288 -11.70 24.39 8.70
C GLU A 288 -11.91 22.91 8.40
N TYR A 289 -12.23 22.08 9.39
CA TYR A 289 -12.39 20.64 9.17
C TYR A 289 -13.69 20.22 8.46
N PHE A 290 -14.67 21.12 8.35
CA PHE A 290 -15.97 20.76 7.74
C PHE A 290 -16.20 21.34 6.34
N ILE A 291 -15.36 22.26 5.89
CA ILE A 291 -15.54 22.95 4.59
C ILE A 291 -14.58 22.42 3.53
N SER A 292 -13.49 21.75 3.90
CA SER A 292 -12.48 21.30 2.92
C SER A 292 -12.93 20.17 2.00
N HIS A 293 -13.96 19.41 2.37
CA HIS A 293 -14.43 18.29 1.54
C HIS A 293 -15.38 18.67 0.40
N HIS A 294 -15.90 19.89 0.38
CA HIS A 294 -16.80 20.35 -0.70
C HIS A 294 -16.18 21.38 -1.65
N PHE A 295 -14.93 21.82 -1.40
CA PHE A 295 -14.30 22.89 -2.17
C PHE A 295 -13.03 22.48 -2.94
N MET A 296 -12.77 21.20 -3.13
CA MET A 296 -11.60 20.70 -3.89
C MET A 296 -11.68 20.96 -5.42
N LEU A 297 -12.65 21.74 -5.89
CA LEU A 297 -12.80 22.08 -7.31
C LEU A 297 -12.67 23.59 -7.61
N MET A 298 -12.19 24.40 -6.67
CA MET A 298 -11.95 25.82 -6.96
C MET A 298 -10.45 26.12 -6.95
N GLU A 299 -9.90 26.29 -8.15
CA GLU A 299 -8.55 26.86 -8.33
C GLU A 299 -8.50 28.31 -7.82
N ALA A 300 -7.61 28.63 -6.92
CA ALA A 300 -7.29 29.99 -6.52
C ALA A 300 -6.63 30.74 -7.68
N PRO A 301 -6.97 31.98 -7.96
CA PRO A 301 -6.28 32.78 -8.97
C PRO A 301 -4.86 33.10 -8.49
N ARG A 302 -3.89 32.78 -9.33
CA ARG A 302 -2.47 33.12 -9.13
C ARG A 302 -2.27 34.62 -9.21
N ARG A 303 -1.59 35.18 -8.26
CA ARG A 303 -0.72 36.33 -8.43
C ARG A 303 0.71 35.91 -8.37
#